data_25e9520ce1fdbaebc9c8d283b5b23e94
#
_entry.id   25e9520ce1fdbaebc9c8d283b5b23e94
#
_cell.length_a   1.000
_cell.length_b   1.000
_cell.length_c   1.000
_cell.angle_alpha   90.00
_cell.angle_beta   90.00
_cell.angle_gamma   90.00
#
_symmetry.space_group_name_H-M   'P 1'
#
loop_
_entity.id
_entity.type
_entity.pdbx_description
1 polymer ?
#
loop_
_entity_poly.entity_id
_entity_poly.type
_entity_poly.pdbx_seq_one_letter_code
_entity_poly.pdbx_strand_id
1 'polypeptide(L)'
;MTDCVASNVEVCVFRMEGDRPAYLVLRRSERESLYPGLWQIVTGSIEPGEKGLDAALREVREETGVSPERFWVVPFTHAFYDHRRDAVCIVPFFAARFSPEARITLSDEHSRYEWLPFDSARTRLVWPGQREGLAVVDRSIVGGEEASRLLAIPV
;
A
#
# COMPACT_ATOMS: atom_id res chain seq x y z
N MET A 1 21.14 3.72 21.86
CA MET A 1 20.76 2.47 21.15
C MET A 1 19.66 2.82 20.16
N THR A 2 19.80 2.35 18.93
CA THR A 2 18.78 2.58 17.88
C THR A 2 17.53 1.74 18.15
N ASP A 3 16.37 2.36 18.13
CA ASP A 3 15.08 1.68 18.37
C ASP A 3 14.63 0.89 17.13
N CYS A 4 13.82 -0.15 17.35
CA CYS A 4 13.14 -0.87 16.28
C CYS A 4 11.63 -0.70 16.47
N VAL A 5 10.97 -0.11 15.47
CA VAL A 5 9.56 0.30 15.59
C VAL A 5 8.74 -0.14 14.36
N ALA A 6 7.47 -0.41 14.58
CA ALA A 6 6.48 -0.58 13.53
C ALA A 6 5.46 0.57 13.63
N SER A 7 5.72 1.65 12.91
CA SER A 7 4.93 2.89 13.00
C SER A 7 4.20 3.25 11.71
N ASN A 8 4.41 2.47 10.66
CA ASN A 8 3.82 2.71 9.34
C ASN A 8 3.25 1.41 8.78
N VAL A 9 2.30 1.55 7.89
CA VAL A 9 1.73 0.46 7.09
C VAL A 9 1.75 0.82 5.62
N GLU A 10 1.79 -0.17 4.76
CA GLU A 10 1.65 0.01 3.32
C GLU A 10 0.61 -0.96 2.77
N VAL A 11 -0.19 -0.49 1.81
CA VAL A 11 -1.23 -1.29 1.17
C VAL A 11 -1.10 -1.19 -0.35
N CYS A 12 -0.86 -2.34 -0.98
CA CYS A 12 -0.93 -2.47 -2.42
C CYS A 12 -2.40 -2.65 -2.83
N VAL A 13 -2.96 -1.66 -3.51
CA VAL A 13 -4.33 -1.70 -4.00
C VAL A 13 -4.33 -2.15 -5.46
N PHE A 14 -5.17 -3.11 -5.80
CA PHE A 14 -5.37 -3.55 -7.18
C PHE A 14 -6.85 -3.74 -7.51
N ARG A 15 -7.15 -3.74 -8.79
CA ARG A 15 -8.44 -4.17 -9.34
C ARG A 15 -8.22 -5.10 -10.52
N MET A 16 -9.21 -5.91 -10.83
CA MET A 16 -9.14 -6.75 -12.03
C MET A 16 -9.81 -6.05 -13.21
N GLU A 17 -9.11 -5.93 -14.30
CA GLU A 17 -9.63 -5.46 -15.59
C GLU A 17 -9.70 -6.68 -16.53
N GLY A 18 -10.84 -7.38 -16.50
CA GLY A 18 -10.95 -8.70 -17.08
C GLY A 18 -10.09 -9.71 -16.31
N ASP A 19 -9.13 -10.32 -16.97
CA ASP A 19 -8.17 -11.28 -16.40
C ASP A 19 -6.83 -10.67 -16.00
N ARG A 20 -6.67 -9.36 -16.14
CA ARG A 20 -5.44 -8.65 -15.85
C ARG A 20 -5.58 -7.74 -14.64
N PRO A 21 -4.60 -7.74 -13.71
CA PRO A 21 -4.57 -6.79 -12.61
C PRO A 21 -4.09 -5.41 -13.08
N ALA A 22 -4.68 -4.38 -12.50
CA ALA A 22 -4.19 -3.01 -12.53
C ALA A 22 -3.93 -2.55 -11.09
N TYR A 23 -2.78 -1.96 -10.86
CA TYR A 23 -2.32 -1.52 -9.56
C TYR A 23 -2.46 -0.02 -9.40
N LEU A 24 -2.96 0.41 -8.25
CA LEU A 24 -3.12 1.82 -7.91
C LEU A 24 -1.79 2.41 -7.46
N VAL A 25 -1.38 3.48 -8.11
CA VAL A 25 -0.28 4.34 -7.66
C VAL A 25 -0.78 5.74 -7.43
N LEU A 26 -0.30 6.38 -6.36
CA LEU A 26 -0.72 7.70 -5.91
C LEU A 26 0.46 8.66 -5.98
N ARG A 27 0.25 9.87 -6.45
CA ARG A 27 1.26 10.90 -6.49
C ARG A 27 1.06 11.87 -5.33
N ARG A 28 2.09 12.00 -4.48
CA ARG A 28 2.06 12.96 -3.37
C ARG A 28 1.87 14.38 -3.89
N SER A 29 1.06 15.15 -3.17
CA SER A 29 0.85 16.57 -3.47
C SER A 29 2.18 17.34 -3.41
N GLU A 30 2.33 18.34 -4.28
CA GLU A 30 3.46 19.27 -4.24
C GLU A 30 3.50 20.12 -2.95
N ARG A 31 2.39 20.16 -2.21
CA ARG A 31 2.29 20.87 -0.91
C ARG A 31 2.82 20.06 0.26
N GLU A 32 3.08 18.75 0.06
CA GLU A 32 3.63 17.92 1.11
C GLU A 32 5.07 18.33 1.43
N SER A 33 5.38 18.42 2.72
CA SER A 33 6.73 18.76 3.18
C SER A 33 7.74 17.64 2.96
N LEU A 34 7.25 16.39 2.94
CA LEU A 34 8.08 15.21 2.77
C LEU A 34 7.79 14.57 1.42
N TYR A 35 8.83 14.48 0.58
CA TYR A 35 8.78 13.84 -0.74
C TYR A 35 7.64 14.36 -1.64
N PRO A 36 7.51 15.68 -1.89
CA PRO A 36 6.48 16.19 -2.79
C PRO A 36 6.61 15.61 -4.19
N GLY A 37 5.47 15.28 -4.82
CA GLY A 37 5.44 14.74 -6.18
C GLY A 37 5.88 13.29 -6.35
N LEU A 38 6.25 12.60 -5.27
CA LEU A 38 6.67 11.21 -5.32
C LEU A 38 5.47 10.27 -5.54
N TRP A 39 5.67 9.28 -6.41
CA TRP A 39 4.71 8.20 -6.62
C TRP A 39 4.92 7.07 -5.63
N GLN A 40 3.81 6.60 -5.04
CA GLN A 40 3.81 5.58 -4.01
C GLN A 40 2.51 4.77 -4.02
N ILE A 41 2.48 3.69 -3.27
CA ILE A 41 1.22 2.99 -2.92
C ILE A 41 0.59 3.66 -1.70
N VAL A 42 -0.59 3.19 -1.26
CA VAL A 42 -1.21 3.66 -0.01
C VAL A 42 -0.24 3.43 1.14
N THR A 43 0.07 4.49 1.87
CA THR A 43 1.06 4.49 2.95
C THR A 43 0.57 5.41 4.06
N GLY A 44 0.62 4.94 5.29
CA GLY A 44 0.21 5.77 6.42
C GLY A 44 0.81 5.34 7.74
N SER A 45 0.58 6.16 8.75
CA SER A 45 1.08 5.95 10.10
C SER A 45 0.10 5.11 10.92
N ILE A 46 0.64 4.30 11.82
CA ILE A 46 -0.15 3.63 12.86
C ILE A 46 -0.30 4.61 14.02
N GLU A 47 -1.53 4.94 14.39
CA GLU A 47 -1.82 5.84 15.50
C GLU A 47 -1.57 5.16 16.86
N PRO A 48 -1.33 5.93 17.94
CA PRO A 48 -1.16 5.36 19.27
C PRO A 48 -2.34 4.48 19.69
N GLY A 49 -2.06 3.23 20.03
CA GLY A 49 -3.08 2.23 20.41
C GLY A 49 -3.82 1.57 19.25
N GLU A 50 -3.55 1.98 18.01
CA GLU A 50 -4.14 1.40 16.81
C GLU A 50 -3.40 0.11 16.40
N LYS A 51 -4.13 -0.87 15.89
CA LYS A 51 -3.52 -2.05 15.28
C LYS A 51 -3.12 -1.76 13.84
N GLY A 52 -2.04 -2.37 13.37
CA GLY A 52 -1.58 -2.19 11.99
C GLY A 52 -2.64 -2.52 10.93
N LEU A 53 -3.47 -3.54 11.16
CA LEU A 53 -4.59 -3.87 10.26
C LEU A 53 -5.63 -2.74 10.21
N ASP A 54 -5.99 -2.19 11.36
CA ASP A 54 -6.99 -1.11 11.42
C ASP A 54 -6.45 0.16 10.76
N ALA A 55 -5.16 0.47 11.00
CA ALA A 55 -4.46 1.56 10.31
C ALA A 55 -4.47 1.38 8.79
N ALA A 56 -4.16 0.18 8.31
CA ALA A 56 -4.14 -0.11 6.88
C ALA A 56 -5.52 0.10 6.22
N LEU A 57 -6.59 -0.38 6.85
CA LEU A 57 -7.97 -0.18 6.38
C LEU A 57 -8.40 1.29 6.44
N ARG A 58 -8.02 2.00 7.49
CA ARG A 58 -8.28 3.44 7.65
C ARG A 58 -7.59 4.24 6.54
N GLU A 59 -6.29 4.01 6.33
CA GLU A 59 -5.51 4.72 5.32
C GLU A 59 -6.05 4.50 3.90
N VAL A 60 -6.44 3.27 3.56
CA VAL A 60 -7.08 2.98 2.27
C VAL A 60 -8.32 3.86 2.08
N ARG A 61 -9.18 3.96 3.08
CA ARG A 61 -10.41 4.78 3.00
C ARG A 61 -10.11 6.28 2.95
N GLU A 62 -9.17 6.75 3.76
CA GLU A 62 -8.78 8.17 3.81
C GLU A 62 -8.15 8.62 2.49
N GLU A 63 -7.22 7.85 1.94
CA GLU A 63 -6.49 8.23 0.74
C GLU A 63 -7.26 8.00 -0.57
N THR A 64 -8.23 7.10 -0.59
CA THR A 64 -8.95 6.73 -1.81
C THR A 64 -10.45 6.97 -1.81
N GLY A 65 -11.05 7.15 -0.63
CA GLY A 65 -12.51 7.21 -0.47
C GLY A 65 -13.23 5.88 -0.67
N VAL A 66 -12.51 4.77 -0.82
CA VAL A 66 -13.07 3.46 -1.20
C VAL A 66 -12.86 2.45 -0.07
N SER A 67 -13.90 1.63 0.17
CA SER A 67 -13.77 0.42 1.00
C SER A 67 -13.45 -0.77 0.09
N PRO A 68 -12.43 -1.57 0.42
CA PRO A 68 -12.05 -2.72 -0.40
C PRO A 68 -13.10 -3.83 -0.35
N GLU A 69 -13.23 -4.59 -1.46
CA GLU A 69 -14.06 -5.79 -1.51
C GLU A 69 -13.37 -6.98 -0.81
N ARG A 70 -12.05 -7.03 -0.89
CA ARG A 70 -11.21 -8.06 -0.27
C ARG A 70 -9.93 -7.44 0.25
N PHE A 71 -9.40 -8.04 1.31
CA PHE A 71 -8.20 -7.58 1.98
C PHE A 71 -7.32 -8.75 2.42
N TRP A 72 -5.99 -8.57 2.40
CA TRP A 72 -5.04 -9.63 2.74
C TRP A 72 -3.89 -9.10 3.59
N VAL A 73 -3.39 -9.92 4.49
CA VAL A 73 -2.03 -9.80 4.98
C VAL A 73 -1.10 -10.31 3.89
N VAL A 74 -0.10 -9.54 3.52
CA VAL A 74 0.93 -9.98 2.57
C VAL A 74 2.08 -10.61 3.36
N PRO A 75 2.61 -11.79 2.96
CA PRO A 75 3.73 -12.43 3.64
C PRO A 75 5.06 -11.72 3.29
N PHE A 76 5.11 -10.45 3.59
CA PHE A 76 6.21 -9.55 3.28
C PHE A 76 6.22 -8.39 4.27
N THR A 77 7.39 -8.05 4.75
CA THR A 77 7.67 -6.79 5.44
C THR A 77 8.97 -6.24 4.91
N HIS A 78 9.14 -4.95 4.93
CA HIS A 78 10.46 -4.37 4.69
C HIS A 78 10.86 -3.45 5.83
N ALA A 79 12.11 -3.10 5.88
CA ALA A 79 12.63 -2.21 6.91
C ALA A 79 13.53 -1.15 6.28
N PHE A 80 13.56 0.02 6.89
CA PHE A 80 14.48 1.10 6.56
C PHE A 80 14.92 1.83 7.83
N TYR A 81 16.09 2.47 7.76
CA TYR A 81 16.56 3.30 8.84
C TYR A 81 16.10 4.75 8.65
N ASP A 82 15.36 5.25 9.62
CA ASP A 82 14.97 6.67 9.69
C ASP A 82 15.98 7.43 10.56
N HIS A 83 16.88 8.16 9.91
CA HIS A 83 17.93 8.91 10.58
C HIS A 83 17.43 10.10 11.42
N ARG A 84 16.20 10.57 11.16
CA ARG A 84 15.61 11.68 11.92
C ARG A 84 15.10 11.23 13.28
N ARG A 85 14.67 9.97 13.36
CA ARG A 85 14.12 9.35 14.57
C ARG A 85 15.11 8.43 15.26
N ASP A 86 16.25 8.18 14.65
CA ASP A 86 17.23 7.14 15.04
C ASP A 86 16.54 5.78 15.27
N ALA A 87 15.78 5.34 14.28
CA ALA A 87 14.98 4.11 14.40
C ALA A 87 15.06 3.25 13.13
N VAL A 88 15.06 1.94 13.30
CA VAL A 88 14.76 1.00 12.23
C VAL A 88 13.24 0.80 12.20
N CYS A 89 12.63 1.24 11.11
CA CYS A 89 11.20 1.12 10.89
C CYS A 89 10.90 -0.16 10.13
N ILE A 90 10.10 -1.04 10.72
CA ILE A 90 9.56 -2.25 10.08
C ILE A 90 8.16 -1.92 9.60
N VAL A 91 7.87 -2.21 8.33
CA VAL A 91 6.61 -1.86 7.68
C VAL A 91 5.81 -3.12 7.35
N PRO A 92 4.69 -3.40 8.05
CA PRO A 92 3.74 -4.43 7.64
C PRO A 92 3.11 -4.08 6.30
N PHE A 93 2.90 -5.10 5.46
CA PHE A 93 2.41 -4.95 4.10
C PHE A 93 1.09 -5.68 3.90
N PHE A 94 0.15 -5.00 3.26
CA PHE A 94 -1.20 -5.50 2.99
C PHE A 94 -1.54 -5.39 1.51
N ALA A 95 -2.57 -6.10 1.09
CA ALA A 95 -3.15 -5.94 -0.24
C ALA A 95 -4.66 -5.72 -0.12
N ALA A 96 -5.20 -4.90 -1.02
CA ALA A 96 -6.62 -4.62 -1.10
C ALA A 96 -7.11 -4.74 -2.53
N ARG A 97 -8.24 -5.42 -2.76
CA ARG A 97 -8.90 -5.47 -4.04
C ARG A 97 -10.09 -4.53 -4.06
N PHE A 98 -10.15 -3.68 -5.06
CA PHE A 98 -11.28 -2.80 -5.31
C PHE A 98 -12.18 -3.35 -6.42
N SER A 99 -13.46 -2.99 -6.36
CA SER A 99 -14.36 -3.15 -7.50
C SER A 99 -13.82 -2.38 -8.72
N PRO A 100 -13.92 -2.93 -9.94
CA PRO A 100 -13.55 -2.18 -11.15
C PRO A 100 -14.33 -0.87 -11.32
N GLU A 101 -15.53 -0.78 -10.75
CA GLU A 101 -16.41 0.39 -10.79
C GLU A 101 -16.13 1.40 -9.68
N ALA A 102 -15.24 1.08 -8.73
CA ALA A 102 -14.92 1.96 -7.63
C ALA A 102 -14.31 3.28 -8.12
N ARG A 103 -14.81 4.38 -7.58
CA ARG A 103 -14.34 5.73 -7.92
C ARG A 103 -13.42 6.24 -6.83
N ILE A 104 -12.21 6.59 -7.21
CA ILE A 104 -11.22 7.15 -6.30
C ILE A 104 -11.55 8.62 -6.01
N THR A 105 -11.57 8.96 -4.74
CA THR A 105 -11.62 10.34 -4.24
C THR A 105 -10.36 10.55 -3.38
N LEU A 106 -9.41 11.30 -3.93
CA LEU A 106 -8.14 11.55 -3.25
C LEU A 106 -8.30 12.47 -2.04
N SER A 107 -7.50 12.23 -0.99
CA SER A 107 -7.28 13.21 0.07
C SER A 107 -6.34 14.32 -0.43
N ASP A 108 -6.16 15.36 0.39
CA ASP A 108 -5.26 16.49 0.07
C ASP A 108 -3.78 16.09 0.02
N GLU A 109 -3.43 14.91 0.55
CA GLU A 109 -2.06 14.39 0.52
C GLU A 109 -1.60 13.97 -0.88
N HIS A 110 -2.54 13.66 -1.76
CA HIS A 110 -2.28 13.19 -3.10
C HIS A 110 -2.94 14.07 -4.16
N SER A 111 -2.21 14.35 -5.25
CA SER A 111 -2.67 15.20 -6.35
C SER A 111 -3.16 14.42 -7.57
N ARG A 112 -2.71 13.17 -7.73
CA ARG A 112 -3.04 12.29 -8.87
C ARG A 112 -3.03 10.84 -8.45
N TYR A 113 -3.74 10.02 -9.23
CA TYR A 113 -3.62 8.56 -9.18
C TYR A 113 -3.62 7.98 -10.59
N GLU A 114 -3.05 6.80 -10.72
CA GLU A 114 -3.10 6.00 -11.94
C GLU A 114 -3.31 4.53 -11.61
N TRP A 115 -4.04 3.85 -12.48
CA TRP A 115 -4.15 2.40 -12.50
C TRP A 115 -3.19 1.87 -13.55
N LEU A 116 -2.20 1.12 -13.18
CA LEU A 116 -1.12 0.68 -14.06
C LEU A 116 -0.97 -0.84 -14.05
N PRO A 117 -0.59 -1.44 -15.19
CA PRO A 117 -0.15 -2.83 -15.19
C PRO A 117 1.11 -3.00 -14.36
N PHE A 118 1.42 -4.24 -13.97
CA PHE A 118 2.49 -4.57 -13.04
C PHE A 118 3.82 -3.89 -13.33
N ASP A 119 4.35 -4.08 -14.55
CA ASP A 119 5.68 -3.53 -14.89
C ASP A 119 5.73 -2.00 -14.82
N SER A 120 4.67 -1.34 -15.28
CA SER A 120 4.55 0.12 -15.24
C SER A 120 4.42 0.64 -13.80
N ALA A 121 3.62 -0.02 -12.98
CA ALA A 121 3.46 0.33 -11.57
C ALA A 121 4.80 0.16 -10.82
N ARG A 122 5.47 -0.97 -11.01
CA ARG A 122 6.76 -1.24 -10.39
C ARG A 122 7.82 -0.22 -10.77
N THR A 123 7.88 0.16 -12.04
CA THR A 123 8.81 1.20 -12.54
C THR A 123 8.50 2.58 -11.97
N ARG A 124 7.21 2.90 -11.79
CA ARG A 124 6.77 4.19 -11.26
C ARG A 124 7.13 4.38 -9.79
N LEU A 125 7.11 3.31 -9.00
CA LEU A 125 7.43 3.35 -7.57
C LEU A 125 8.93 3.59 -7.34
N VAL A 126 9.25 4.50 -6.43
CA VAL A 126 10.63 4.89 -6.13
C VAL A 126 11.26 3.98 -5.08
N TRP A 127 10.50 3.64 -4.05
CA TRP A 127 11.05 2.90 -2.91
C TRP A 127 11.21 1.41 -3.20
N PRO A 128 12.41 0.84 -2.95
CA PRO A 128 12.66 -0.58 -3.16
C PRO A 128 11.68 -1.49 -2.41
N GLY A 129 11.34 -1.16 -1.16
CA GLY A 129 10.37 -1.92 -0.38
C GLY A 129 8.99 -1.98 -1.01
N GLN A 130 8.50 -0.89 -1.60
CA GLN A 130 7.23 -0.88 -2.30
C GLN A 130 7.28 -1.68 -3.61
N ARG A 131 8.37 -1.60 -4.35
CA ARG A 131 8.57 -2.42 -5.57
C ARG A 131 8.57 -3.91 -5.27
N GLU A 132 9.27 -4.32 -4.22
CA GLU A 132 9.33 -5.74 -3.83
C GLU A 132 7.99 -6.22 -3.25
N GLY A 133 7.34 -5.40 -2.42
CA GLY A 133 6.00 -5.71 -1.90
C GLY A 133 4.97 -5.88 -3.01
N LEU A 134 4.96 -4.98 -4.01
CA LEU A 134 4.13 -5.10 -5.20
C LEU A 134 4.37 -6.43 -5.93
N ALA A 135 5.63 -6.85 -6.08
CA ALA A 135 5.99 -8.12 -6.72
C ALA A 135 5.48 -9.33 -5.92
N VAL A 136 5.52 -9.27 -4.59
CA VAL A 136 4.95 -10.33 -3.73
C VAL A 136 3.43 -10.39 -3.88
N VAL A 137 2.74 -9.24 -3.93
CA VAL A 137 1.29 -9.19 -4.14
C VAL A 137 0.91 -9.78 -5.50
N ASP A 138 1.59 -9.39 -6.57
CA ASP A 138 1.33 -9.91 -7.92
C ASP A 138 1.49 -11.43 -7.98
N ARG A 139 2.58 -11.95 -7.44
CA ARG A 139 2.88 -13.38 -7.46
C ARG A 139 2.02 -14.22 -6.52
N SER A 140 1.78 -13.73 -5.30
CA SER A 140 1.24 -14.56 -4.21
C SER A 140 -0.24 -14.29 -3.91
N ILE A 141 -0.74 -13.10 -4.17
CA ILE A 141 -2.14 -12.73 -3.92
C ILE A 141 -2.95 -12.78 -5.21
N VAL A 142 -2.49 -12.13 -6.26
CA VAL A 142 -3.19 -12.11 -7.56
C VAL A 142 -3.00 -13.43 -8.29
N GLY A 143 -1.76 -13.93 -8.38
CA GLY A 143 -1.41 -15.15 -9.12
C GLY A 143 -1.36 -16.44 -8.28
N GLY A 144 -1.46 -16.34 -6.94
CA GLY A 144 -1.31 -17.46 -6.01
C GLY A 144 -2.63 -17.86 -5.36
N GLU A 145 -3.35 -18.83 -5.88
CA GLU A 145 -4.68 -19.22 -5.38
C GLU A 145 -4.67 -19.64 -3.91
N GLU A 146 -3.74 -20.52 -3.51
CA GLU A 146 -3.69 -21.03 -2.13
C GLU A 146 -3.28 -19.96 -1.13
N ALA A 147 -2.22 -19.22 -1.38
CA ALA A 147 -1.78 -18.13 -0.52
C ALA A 147 -2.85 -17.05 -0.41
N SER A 148 -3.49 -16.68 -1.52
CA SER A 148 -4.58 -15.71 -1.52
C SER A 148 -5.74 -16.14 -0.62
N ARG A 149 -6.09 -17.44 -0.63
CA ARG A 149 -7.15 -17.99 0.23
C ARG A 149 -6.78 -17.96 1.70
N LEU A 150 -5.54 -18.34 2.04
CA LEU A 150 -5.08 -18.46 3.42
C LEU A 150 -4.81 -17.12 4.10
N LEU A 151 -4.41 -16.12 3.34
CA LEU A 151 -4.01 -14.79 3.84
C LEU A 151 -5.13 -13.76 3.78
N ALA A 152 -6.31 -14.12 3.27
CA ALA A 152 -7.47 -13.24 3.21
C ALA A 152 -7.98 -12.92 4.63
N ILE A 153 -8.29 -11.65 4.83
CA ILE A 153 -8.87 -11.12 6.08
C ILE A 153 -10.33 -10.76 5.80
N PRO A 154 -11.28 -11.10 6.68
CA PRO A 154 -12.65 -10.60 6.59
C PRO A 154 -12.70 -9.08 6.73
N VAL A 155 -13.43 -8.43 5.81
CA VAL A 155 -13.66 -6.98 5.80
C VAL A 155 -15.12 -6.66 5.57
#